data_bc0aaf0848f1ad01c689abaacbb4bf43
#
_entry.id   bc0aaf0848f1ad01c689abaacbb4bf43
#
_cell.length_a   1.000
_cell.length_b   1.000
_cell.length_c   1.000
_cell.angle_alpha   90.00
_cell.angle_beta   90.00
_cell.angle_gamma   90.00
#
_symmetry.space_group_name_H-M   'P 1'
#
loop_
_entity.id
_entity.type
_entity.pdbx_description
1 polymer ?
#
loop_
_entity_poly.entity_id
_entity_poly.type
_entity_poly.pdbx_seq_one_letter_code
_entity_poly.pdbx_strand_id
1 'polypeptide(L)'
;MKEIKAYIRPSMADRVISALEITGVPGLTVIDVSTLGKWIDPGRSKLSIEYCERYCSCVKLELVCSDDDLEKFVNIILEKAHTGTKGDGKIFISDISDAVSIRTKKHGSTAI
;
A
#
# COMPACT_ATOMS: atom_id res chain seq x y z
N MET A 1 2.15 -8.21 15.00
CA MET A 1 1.56 -8.04 13.66
C MET A 1 1.65 -6.57 13.22
N LYS A 2 1.93 -6.34 11.97
CA LYS A 2 2.06 -5.00 11.40
C LYS A 2 1.13 -4.85 10.21
N GLU A 3 0.58 -3.65 10.04
CA GLU A 3 -0.14 -3.28 8.83
C GLU A 3 0.74 -2.37 7.98
N ILE A 4 0.80 -2.66 6.70
CA ILE A 4 1.45 -1.81 5.70
C ILE A 4 0.36 -1.22 4.82
N LYS A 5 0.36 0.10 4.71
CA LYS A 5 -0.46 0.85 3.74
C LYS A 5 0.49 1.56 2.80
N ALA A 6 0.51 1.15 1.55
CA ALA A 6 1.37 1.73 0.54
C ALA A 6 0.55 2.44 -0.52
N TYR A 7 0.86 3.71 -0.74
CA TYR A 7 0.26 4.52 -1.79
C TYR A 7 1.29 4.65 -2.90
N ILE A 8 1.01 4.07 -4.06
CA ILE A 8 1.97 3.95 -5.15
C ILE A 8 1.38 4.45 -6.46
N ARG A 9 2.25 4.71 -7.44
CA ARG A 9 1.81 5.07 -8.80
C ARG A 9 1.03 3.91 -9.41
N PRO A 10 -0.08 4.17 -10.11
CA PRO A 10 -0.81 3.12 -10.83
C PRO A 10 0.08 2.34 -11.81
N SER A 11 1.03 3.03 -12.44
CA SER A 11 1.98 2.40 -13.39
C SER A 11 2.94 1.40 -12.74
N MET A 12 3.12 1.47 -11.42
CA MET A 12 4.00 0.57 -10.68
C MET A 12 3.25 -0.56 -9.96
N ALA A 13 1.91 -0.51 -9.95
CA ALA A 13 1.09 -1.43 -9.16
C ALA A 13 1.33 -2.90 -9.53
N ASP A 14 1.31 -3.23 -10.81
CA ASP A 14 1.47 -4.62 -11.25
C ASP A 14 2.82 -5.20 -10.84
N ARG A 15 3.90 -4.41 -10.93
CA ARG A 15 5.24 -4.84 -10.51
C ARG A 15 5.31 -5.14 -9.03
N VAL A 16 4.74 -4.24 -8.22
CA VAL A 16 4.73 -4.37 -6.76
C VAL A 16 3.88 -5.56 -6.35
N ILE A 17 2.68 -5.69 -6.89
CA ILE A 17 1.75 -6.78 -6.58
C ILE A 17 2.38 -8.13 -6.91
N SER A 18 2.93 -8.27 -8.12
CA SER A 18 3.58 -9.53 -8.54
C SER A 18 4.74 -9.90 -7.63
N ALA A 19 5.57 -8.95 -7.25
CA ALA A 19 6.70 -9.20 -6.36
C ALA A 19 6.25 -9.62 -4.95
N LEU A 20 5.21 -8.99 -4.42
CA LEU A 20 4.64 -9.34 -3.12
C LEU A 20 4.03 -10.74 -3.14
N GLU A 21 3.29 -11.08 -4.19
CA GLU A 21 2.70 -12.42 -4.36
C GLU A 21 3.77 -13.51 -4.42
N ILE A 22 4.81 -13.31 -5.22
CA ILE A 22 5.92 -14.25 -5.33
C ILE A 22 6.62 -14.46 -3.98
N THR A 23 6.73 -13.40 -3.20
CA THR A 23 7.38 -13.45 -1.89
C THR A 23 6.51 -14.09 -0.81
N GLY A 24 5.23 -14.30 -1.09
CA GLY A 24 4.33 -15.01 -0.18
C GLY A 24 3.60 -14.12 0.80
N VAL A 25 3.16 -12.94 0.36
CA VAL A 25 2.31 -12.08 1.19
C VAL A 25 1.03 -12.85 1.60
N PRO A 26 0.60 -12.79 2.87
CA PRO A 26 -0.56 -13.57 3.33
C PRO A 26 -1.86 -13.17 2.66
N GLY A 27 -2.04 -11.89 2.44
CA GLY A 27 -3.19 -11.32 1.75
C GLY A 27 -2.88 -9.91 1.33
N LEU A 28 -3.53 -9.44 0.29
CA LEU A 28 -3.28 -8.11 -0.27
C LEU A 28 -4.60 -7.51 -0.73
N THR A 29 -4.90 -6.31 -0.23
CA THR A 29 -6.06 -5.53 -0.68
C THR A 29 -5.58 -4.41 -1.57
N VAL A 30 -6.21 -4.25 -2.72
CA VAL A 30 -5.86 -3.23 -3.72
C VAL A 30 -7.03 -2.28 -3.88
N ILE A 31 -6.79 -0.99 -3.69
CA ILE A 31 -7.83 0.03 -3.71
C ILE A 31 -7.38 1.18 -4.60
N ASP A 32 -8.23 1.60 -5.52
CA ASP A 32 -8.01 2.82 -6.29
C ASP A 32 -8.45 4.02 -5.46
N VAL A 33 -7.55 5.00 -5.32
CA VAL A 33 -7.79 6.19 -4.52
C VAL A 33 -7.37 7.45 -5.27
N SER A 34 -7.88 8.60 -4.82
CA SER A 34 -7.42 9.92 -5.23
C SER A 34 -6.62 10.53 -4.10
N THR A 35 -5.44 11.05 -4.44
CA THR A 35 -4.53 11.66 -3.48
C THR A 35 -4.44 13.14 -3.73
N LEU A 36 -4.54 13.93 -2.66
CA LEU A 36 -4.38 15.37 -2.65
C LEU A 36 -3.20 15.72 -1.75
N GLY A 37 -2.69 16.94 -1.89
CA GLY A 37 -1.65 17.45 -0.99
C GLY A 37 -0.28 17.55 -1.64
N LYS A 38 0.72 17.79 -0.79
CA LYS A 38 2.07 18.16 -1.24
C LYS A 38 2.88 17.04 -1.89
N TRP A 39 2.49 15.81 -1.68
CA TRP A 39 3.23 14.65 -2.17
C TRP A 39 2.74 14.09 -3.51
N ILE A 40 1.77 14.75 -4.13
CA ILE A 40 1.32 14.38 -5.47
C ILE A 40 2.30 14.91 -6.54
N ASP A 41 2.30 14.23 -7.69
CA ASP A 41 3.06 14.66 -8.86
C ASP A 41 2.27 15.75 -9.60
N PRO A 42 2.74 17.02 -9.65
CA PRO A 42 2.03 18.09 -10.36
C PRO A 42 1.82 17.80 -11.85
N GLY A 43 2.76 17.08 -12.48
CA GLY A 43 2.68 16.73 -13.90
C GLY A 43 1.58 15.71 -14.22
N ARG A 44 1.12 14.97 -13.23
CA ARG A 44 0.06 13.95 -13.35
C ARG A 44 -1.22 14.35 -12.67
N SER A 45 -1.25 15.51 -12.00
CA SER A 45 -2.43 15.96 -11.26
C SER A 45 -3.53 16.43 -12.21
N LYS A 46 -4.77 16.25 -11.76
CA LYS A 46 -5.98 16.73 -12.40
C LYS A 46 -6.73 17.66 -11.46
N LEU A 47 -7.42 18.66 -12.00
CA LEU A 47 -8.28 19.52 -11.22
C LEU A 47 -9.62 18.81 -10.99
N SER A 48 -10.05 18.73 -9.74
CA SER A 48 -11.37 18.21 -9.38
C SER A 48 -12.29 19.35 -8.94
N ILE A 49 -13.45 19.43 -9.54
CA ILE A 49 -14.51 20.36 -9.12
C ILE A 49 -15.07 19.94 -7.76
N GLU A 50 -15.20 18.62 -7.56
CA GLU A 50 -15.73 18.04 -6.32
C GLU A 50 -14.86 18.38 -5.11
N TYR A 51 -13.53 18.23 -5.25
CA TYR A 51 -12.60 18.51 -4.17
C TYR A 51 -12.13 19.96 -4.12
N CYS A 52 -12.44 20.75 -5.16
CA CYS A 52 -11.94 22.13 -5.34
C CYS A 52 -10.41 22.21 -5.24
N GLU A 53 -9.71 21.14 -5.67
CA GLU A 53 -8.27 21.00 -5.54
C GLU A 53 -7.73 20.04 -6.61
N ARG A 54 -6.43 20.11 -6.85
CA ARG A 54 -5.75 19.13 -7.72
C ARG A 54 -5.57 17.81 -6.99
N TYR A 55 -5.80 16.73 -7.70
CA TYR A 55 -5.63 15.37 -7.21
C TYR A 55 -4.84 14.51 -8.19
N CYS A 56 -4.32 13.39 -7.71
CA CYS A 56 -3.65 12.39 -8.51
C CYS A 56 -4.24 11.02 -8.22
N SER A 57 -4.50 10.24 -9.25
CA SER A 57 -4.90 8.85 -9.09
C SER A 57 -3.74 8.04 -8.51
N CYS A 58 -4.04 7.18 -7.56
CA CYS A 58 -3.07 6.40 -6.82
C CYS A 58 -3.65 5.01 -6.54
N VAL A 59 -2.79 4.04 -6.36
CA VAL A 59 -3.19 2.71 -5.90
C VAL A 59 -2.76 2.55 -4.45
N LYS A 60 -3.69 2.19 -3.59
CA LYS A 60 -3.42 1.88 -2.19
C LYS A 60 -3.36 0.37 -2.02
N LEU A 61 -2.26 -0.11 -1.49
CA LEU A 61 -2.08 -1.51 -1.10
C LEU A 61 -2.17 -1.62 0.42
N GLU A 62 -2.98 -2.55 0.89
CA GLU A 62 -3.08 -2.85 2.32
C GLU A 62 -2.73 -4.32 2.55
N LEU A 63 -1.85 -4.58 3.48
CA LEU A 63 -1.52 -5.92 3.92
C LEU A 63 -1.19 -5.95 5.40
N VAL A 64 -1.39 -7.10 6.01
CA VAL A 64 -0.99 -7.36 7.39
C VAL A 64 -0.02 -8.53 7.38
N CYS A 65 1.06 -8.40 8.12
CA CYS A 65 2.11 -9.42 8.19
C CYS A 65 2.64 -9.59 9.61
N SER A 66 3.45 -10.62 9.81
CA SER A 66 4.19 -10.78 11.05
C SER A 66 5.28 -9.71 11.17
N ASP A 67 5.71 -9.44 12.39
CA ASP A 67 6.81 -8.50 12.65
C ASP A 67 8.09 -8.92 11.90
N ASP A 68 8.34 -10.22 11.79
CA ASP A 68 9.53 -10.76 11.14
C ASP A 68 9.53 -10.52 9.62
N ASP A 69 8.36 -10.43 9.01
CA ASP A 69 8.23 -10.24 7.56
C ASP A 69 8.12 -8.77 7.14
N LEU A 70 7.97 -7.86 8.08
CA LEU A 70 7.76 -6.45 7.81
C LEU A 70 8.81 -5.85 6.89
N GLU A 71 10.08 -6.00 7.27
CA GLU A 71 11.19 -5.41 6.51
C GLU A 71 11.26 -5.96 5.09
N LYS A 72 11.03 -7.26 4.93
CA LYS A 72 11.01 -7.91 3.63
C LYS A 72 9.97 -7.31 2.69
N PHE A 73 8.74 -7.15 3.15
CA PHE A 73 7.68 -6.57 2.31
C PHE A 73 7.87 -5.08 2.06
N VAL A 74 8.31 -4.32 3.04
CA VAL A 74 8.62 -2.89 2.86
C VAL A 74 9.72 -2.71 1.81
N ASN A 75 10.78 -3.49 1.87
CA ASN A 75 11.89 -3.40 0.91
C ASN A 75 11.45 -3.75 -0.51
N ILE A 76 10.56 -4.72 -0.68
CA ILE A 76 10.01 -5.07 -1.99
C ILE A 76 9.23 -3.88 -2.58
N ILE A 77 8.37 -3.26 -1.78
CA ILE A 77 7.60 -2.10 -2.22
C ILE A 77 8.53 -0.95 -2.61
N LEU A 78 9.52 -0.65 -1.77
CA LEU A 78 10.49 0.41 -2.04
C LEU A 78 11.25 0.15 -3.34
N GLU A 79 11.71 -1.07 -3.56
CA GLU A 79 12.47 -1.41 -4.77
C GLU A 79 11.62 -1.30 -6.03
N LYS A 80 10.40 -1.84 -6.00
CA LYS A 80 9.56 -1.96 -7.19
C LYS A 80 8.76 -0.68 -7.51
N ALA A 81 8.46 0.14 -6.52
CA ALA A 81 7.68 1.37 -6.71
C ALA A 81 8.53 2.62 -6.91
N HIS A 82 9.81 2.59 -6.58
CA HIS A 82 10.70 3.74 -6.61
C HIS A 82 11.02 4.20 -8.03
N THR A 83 10.88 5.50 -8.30
CA THR A 83 11.38 6.16 -9.50
C THR A 83 12.37 7.29 -9.17
N GLY A 84 12.35 7.79 -7.95
CA GLY A 84 13.17 8.91 -7.50
C GLY A 84 12.55 10.27 -7.76
N THR A 85 11.34 10.31 -8.28
CA THR A 85 10.64 11.56 -8.58
C THR A 85 9.48 11.80 -7.62
N LYS A 86 9.05 13.06 -7.52
CA LYS A 86 7.91 13.44 -6.72
C LYS A 86 6.65 12.70 -7.22
N GLY A 87 5.89 12.13 -6.29
CA GLY A 87 4.69 11.36 -6.62
C GLY A 87 4.89 9.85 -6.55
N ASP A 88 6.08 9.37 -6.15
CA ASP A 88 6.32 7.94 -5.94
C ASP A 88 5.43 7.33 -4.88
N GLY A 89 5.01 8.13 -3.91
CA GLY A 89 4.07 7.72 -2.88
C GLY A 89 4.69 7.57 -1.51
N LYS A 90 3.97 6.88 -0.65
CA LYS A 90 4.31 6.72 0.77
C LYS A 90 3.95 5.34 1.26
N ILE A 91 4.68 4.90 2.27
CA ILE A 91 4.36 3.70 3.03
C ILE A 91 4.12 4.10 4.47
N PHE A 92 2.98 3.69 5.02
CA PHE A 92 2.67 3.87 6.43
C PHE A 92 2.62 2.51 7.10
N ILE A 93 3.21 2.43 8.27
CA ILE A 93 3.31 1.19 9.05
C ILE A 93 2.68 1.43 10.40
N SER A 94 1.81 0.53 10.81
CA SER A 94 1.16 0.58 12.12
C SER A 94 1.13 -0.78 12.78
N ASP A 95 1.05 -0.76 14.10
CA ASP A 95 0.84 -1.98 14.88
C ASP A 95 -0.61 -2.42 14.80
N ILE A 96 -0.80 -3.73 14.66
CA ILE A 96 -2.11 -4.36 14.70
C ILE A 96 -2.28 -5.04 16.05
N SER A 97 -3.29 -4.63 16.80
CA SER A 97 -3.57 -5.16 18.13
C SER A 97 -4.01 -6.62 18.09
N ASP A 98 -4.86 -6.95 17.12
CA ASP A 98 -5.37 -8.30 16.95
C ASP A 98 -5.89 -8.49 15.52
N ALA A 99 -5.95 -9.73 15.09
CA ALA A 99 -6.59 -10.14 13.85
C ALA A 99 -7.53 -11.30 14.15
N VAL A 100 -8.68 -11.33 13.50
CA VAL A 100 -9.67 -12.37 13.70
C VAL A 100 -10.11 -12.91 12.35
N SER A 101 -9.95 -14.20 12.15
CA SER A 101 -10.45 -14.88 10.96
C SER A 101 -11.95 -15.08 11.06
N ILE A 102 -12.70 -14.52 10.13
CA ILE A 102 -14.17 -14.69 10.11
C ILE A 102 -14.55 -16.14 9.95
N ARG A 103 -13.84 -16.88 9.10
CA ARG A 103 -14.14 -18.29 8.81
C ARG A 103 -13.90 -19.20 10.01
N THR A 104 -12.74 -19.04 10.67
CA THR A 104 -12.29 -19.95 11.72
C THR A 104 -12.60 -19.44 13.13
N LYS A 105 -12.88 -18.13 13.27
CA LYS A 105 -13.02 -17.42 14.54
C LYS A 105 -11.74 -17.41 15.38
N LYS A 106 -10.61 -17.79 14.80
CA LYS A 106 -9.30 -17.74 15.47
C LYS A 106 -8.77 -16.33 15.50
N HIS A 107 -8.03 -16.02 16.56
CA HIS A 107 -7.36 -14.73 16.80
C HIS A 107 -5.86 -14.83 16.61
N GLY A 108 -5.23 -13.67 16.46
CA GLY A 108 -3.78 -13.53 16.49
C GLY A 108 -3.11 -13.82 15.16
N SER A 109 -1.82 -14.16 15.22
CA SER A 109 -0.99 -14.34 14.03
C SER A 109 -1.45 -15.48 13.12
N THR A 110 -2.17 -16.45 13.64
CA THR A 110 -2.72 -17.54 12.83
C THR A 110 -3.95 -17.13 12.02
N ALA A 111 -4.49 -15.93 12.26
CA ALA A 111 -5.65 -15.39 11.56
C ALA A 111 -5.29 -14.63 10.28
N ILE A 112 -4.02 -14.32 10.05
CA ILE A 112 -3.56 -13.58 8.88
C ILE A 112 -3.07 -14.47 7.77
#